data_942890d5934ce8bea2ea6d235c8ee85a
#
_entry.id   942890d5934ce8bea2ea6d235c8ee85a
#
_cell.length_a   1.000
_cell.length_b   1.000
_cell.length_c   1.000
_cell.angle_alpha   90.00
_cell.angle_beta   90.00
_cell.angle_gamma   90.00
#
_symmetry.space_group_name_H-M   'P 1'
#
loop_
_entity.id
_entity.type
_entity.pdbx_description
1 polymer ?
#
loop_
_entity_poly.entity_id
_entity_poly.type
_entity_poly.pdbx_seq_one_letter_code
_entity_poly.pdbx_strand_id
1 'polypeptide(L)'
;AYTVAVQADGKILVGGVAYDRNDNGDFSLLRLLSDGTPDITFGAAGVTLTGFGQDDVIRKIVVQADGKILVVGTTKDINSVADIAVARYNTDGSLDTGFASQGRLTLDLSVGEARTNDYATGLALQGDKIVISAYAEGNSGYASAALIRLTSSGQLDSSFAGGGKVLTNISGAYDTGWDVH
;
A
#
# COMPACT_ATOMS: atom_id res chain seq x y z
N ALA A 1 10.93 -6.42 7.78
CA ALA A 1 10.35 -5.08 7.87
C ALA A 1 10.92 -4.19 6.78
N TYR A 2 10.09 -3.31 6.20
CA TYR A 2 10.49 -2.42 5.12
C TYR A 2 10.18 -0.95 5.42
N THR A 3 9.31 -0.67 6.38
CA THR A 3 8.86 0.68 6.69
C THR A 3 8.52 0.82 8.16
N VAL A 4 8.65 2.02 8.67
CA VAL A 4 8.32 2.38 10.05
C VAL A 4 7.59 3.73 10.06
N ALA A 5 6.64 3.89 11.00
CA ALA A 5 6.00 5.16 11.28
C ALA A 5 5.83 5.32 12.80
N VAL A 6 5.99 6.55 13.28
CA VAL A 6 5.76 6.88 14.69
C VAL A 6 4.42 7.60 14.81
N GLN A 7 3.57 7.12 15.70
CA GLN A 7 2.26 7.71 16.00
C GLN A 7 2.43 8.92 16.95
N ALA A 8 1.43 9.79 17.00
CA ALA A 8 1.45 11.00 17.84
C ALA A 8 1.58 10.68 19.34
N ASP A 9 1.14 9.50 19.76
CA ASP A 9 1.25 8.99 21.14
C ASP A 9 2.59 8.29 21.44
N GLY A 10 3.53 8.32 20.49
CA GLY A 10 4.86 7.72 20.60
C GLY A 10 4.92 6.22 20.27
N LYS A 11 3.80 5.57 19.96
CA LYS A 11 3.80 4.18 19.51
C LYS A 11 4.44 4.06 18.13
N ILE A 12 5.02 2.90 17.85
CA ILE A 12 5.79 2.65 16.65
C ILE A 12 5.10 1.57 15.83
N LEU A 13 4.79 1.90 14.58
CA LEU A 13 4.26 0.95 13.59
C LEU A 13 5.40 0.45 12.72
N VAL A 14 5.46 -0.85 12.49
CA VAL A 14 6.46 -1.50 11.65
C VAL A 14 5.73 -2.34 10.60
N GLY A 15 5.96 -2.03 9.33
CA GLY A 15 5.34 -2.73 8.21
C GLY A 15 6.32 -3.59 7.43
N GLY A 16 5.82 -4.70 6.91
CA GLY A 16 6.61 -5.63 6.12
C GLY A 16 5.81 -6.80 5.60
N VAL A 17 6.39 -7.96 5.66
CA VAL A 17 5.81 -9.25 5.26
C VAL A 17 6.01 -10.28 6.38
N ALA A 18 5.02 -11.15 6.56
CA ALA A 18 5.14 -12.36 7.33
C ALA A 18 4.78 -13.55 6.44
N TYR A 19 5.65 -14.55 6.41
CA TYR A 19 5.45 -15.76 5.60
C TYR A 19 4.74 -16.85 6.39
N ASP A 20 3.80 -17.51 5.76
CA ASP A 20 3.20 -18.73 6.28
C ASP A 20 4.09 -19.97 6.01
N ARG A 21 3.60 -21.17 6.35
CA ARG A 21 4.35 -22.43 6.16
C ARG A 21 4.47 -22.86 4.69
N ASN A 22 3.75 -22.22 3.78
CA ASN A 22 3.76 -22.49 2.34
C ASN A 22 4.53 -21.41 1.59
N ASP A 23 5.29 -20.58 2.30
CA ASP A 23 6.03 -19.42 1.78
C ASP A 23 5.13 -18.35 1.14
N ASN A 24 3.83 -18.30 1.47
CA ASN A 24 2.98 -17.17 1.08
C ASN A 24 3.20 -16.02 2.07
N GLY A 25 3.49 -14.85 1.55
CA GLY A 25 3.69 -13.63 2.32
C GLY A 25 2.39 -12.85 2.49
N ASP A 26 2.06 -12.47 3.73
CA ASP A 26 0.97 -11.53 4.03
C ASP A 26 1.51 -10.17 4.46
N PHE A 27 0.76 -9.08 4.22
CA PHE A 27 1.01 -7.82 4.89
C PHE A 27 1.12 -8.04 6.39
N SER A 28 2.25 -7.67 6.97
CA SER A 28 2.48 -7.73 8.41
C SER A 28 2.65 -6.32 8.97
N LEU A 29 1.74 -5.93 9.85
CA LEU A 29 1.76 -4.65 10.56
C LEU A 29 1.88 -4.92 12.05
N LEU A 30 3.05 -4.61 12.62
CA LEU A 30 3.35 -4.70 14.05
C LEU A 30 3.22 -3.33 14.69
N ARG A 31 2.65 -3.24 15.90
CA ARG A 31 2.73 -2.04 16.74
C ARG A 31 3.51 -2.30 18.02
N LEU A 32 4.44 -1.39 18.30
CA LEU A 32 5.20 -1.36 19.56
C LEU A 32 4.78 -0.14 20.38
N LEU A 33 4.88 -0.27 21.69
CA LEU A 33 4.85 0.86 22.61
C LEU A 33 6.12 1.72 22.43
N SER A 34 6.14 2.91 23.02
CA SER A 34 7.28 3.83 22.92
C SER A 34 8.57 3.29 23.56
N ASP A 35 8.49 2.29 24.42
CA ASP A 35 9.61 1.60 25.04
C ASP A 35 10.14 0.42 24.20
N GLY A 36 9.51 0.15 23.03
CA GLY A 36 9.87 -0.92 22.11
C GLY A 36 9.24 -2.27 22.41
N THR A 37 8.42 -2.39 23.45
CA THR A 37 7.68 -3.63 23.73
C THR A 37 6.45 -3.77 22.85
N PRO A 38 5.97 -5.00 22.50
CA PRO A 38 4.77 -5.19 21.71
C PRO A 38 3.53 -4.58 22.37
N ASP A 39 2.74 -3.83 21.60
CA ASP A 39 1.44 -3.33 22.06
C ASP A 39 0.39 -4.44 21.88
N ILE A 40 0.18 -5.24 22.90
CA ILE A 40 -0.73 -6.39 22.88
C ILE A 40 -2.21 -6.03 22.62
N THR A 41 -2.58 -4.73 22.68
CA THR A 41 -3.93 -4.25 22.39
C THR A 41 -4.17 -4.03 20.88
N PHE A 42 -3.13 -4.19 20.05
CA PHE A 42 -3.21 -4.01 18.61
C PHE A 42 -3.30 -5.36 17.91
N GLY A 43 -4.33 -5.56 17.09
CA GLY A 43 -4.54 -6.78 16.34
C GLY A 43 -4.51 -8.05 17.21
N ALA A 44 -3.75 -9.04 16.80
CA ALA A 44 -3.49 -10.25 17.56
C ALA A 44 -2.13 -10.13 18.27
N ALA A 45 -2.16 -9.77 19.56
CA ALA A 45 -0.95 -9.64 20.40
C ALA A 45 0.12 -8.69 19.82
N GLY A 46 -0.29 -7.58 19.24
CA GLY A 46 0.60 -6.56 18.67
C GLY A 46 0.78 -6.63 17.16
N VAL A 47 0.18 -7.60 16.49
CA VAL A 47 0.37 -7.84 15.05
C VAL A 47 -0.97 -7.96 14.34
N THR A 48 -1.06 -7.38 13.15
CA THR A 48 -2.14 -7.66 12.18
C THR A 48 -1.53 -8.23 10.91
N LEU A 49 -2.10 -9.35 10.42
CA LEU A 49 -1.78 -9.94 9.14
C LEU A 49 -2.95 -9.71 8.17
N THR A 50 -2.64 -9.41 6.91
CA THR A 50 -3.66 -9.15 5.89
C THR A 50 -3.21 -9.71 4.55
N GLY A 51 -3.92 -10.72 4.06
CA GLY A 51 -3.67 -11.31 2.76
C GLY A 51 -4.49 -10.64 1.65
N PHE A 52 -3.87 -10.52 0.48
CA PHE A 52 -4.47 -10.09 -0.78
C PHE A 52 -4.32 -11.16 -1.86
N GLY A 53 -3.19 -11.84 -1.90
CA GLY A 53 -2.85 -12.82 -2.91
C GLY A 53 -1.84 -13.85 -2.41
N GLN A 54 -0.76 -14.04 -3.16
CA GLN A 54 0.29 -15.02 -2.83
C GLN A 54 1.43 -14.39 -2.01
N ASP A 55 1.99 -13.28 -2.50
CA ASP A 55 3.11 -12.58 -1.86
C ASP A 55 2.74 -11.11 -1.67
N ASP A 56 2.41 -10.76 -0.46
CA ASP A 56 1.97 -9.42 -0.09
C ASP A 56 3.03 -8.75 0.79
N VAL A 57 3.46 -7.56 0.42
CA VAL A 57 4.52 -6.83 1.14
C VAL A 57 4.15 -5.38 1.35
N ILE A 58 4.10 -4.92 2.61
CA ILE A 58 3.95 -3.48 2.92
C ILE A 58 5.25 -2.75 2.55
N ARG A 59 5.11 -1.62 1.85
CA ARG A 59 6.21 -0.73 1.46
C ARG A 59 6.19 0.60 2.19
N LYS A 60 5.01 1.16 2.46
CA LYS A 60 4.85 2.45 3.16
C LYS A 60 3.69 2.42 4.13
N ILE A 61 3.82 3.22 5.19
CA ILE A 61 2.80 3.45 6.22
C ILE A 61 2.60 4.96 6.37
N VAL A 62 1.34 5.38 6.46
CA VAL A 62 0.96 6.74 6.87
C VAL A 62 -0.13 6.65 7.93
N VAL A 63 0.00 7.44 8.99
CA VAL A 63 -1.02 7.59 10.03
C VAL A 63 -1.86 8.82 9.71
N GLN A 64 -3.19 8.64 9.62
CA GLN A 64 -4.13 9.70 9.37
C GLN A 64 -4.42 10.52 10.65
N ALA A 65 -4.97 11.70 10.50
CA ALA A 65 -5.28 12.60 11.64
C ALA A 65 -6.29 11.99 12.64
N ASP A 66 -7.16 11.08 12.18
CA ASP A 66 -8.10 10.33 13.01
C ASP A 66 -7.48 9.08 13.66
N GLY A 67 -6.18 8.87 13.47
CA GLY A 67 -5.42 7.74 14.00
C GLY A 67 -5.54 6.46 13.19
N LYS A 68 -6.33 6.43 12.12
CA LYS A 68 -6.35 5.29 11.19
C LYS A 68 -5.01 5.15 10.48
N ILE A 69 -4.70 3.92 10.09
CA ILE A 69 -3.41 3.57 9.51
C ILE A 69 -3.63 3.14 8.07
N LEU A 70 -3.04 3.88 7.14
CA LEU A 70 -2.98 3.51 5.73
C LEU A 70 -1.64 2.84 5.45
N VAL A 71 -1.68 1.74 4.73
CA VAL A 71 -0.50 1.07 4.20
C VAL A 71 -0.65 0.86 2.70
N VAL A 72 0.45 0.96 2.00
CA VAL A 72 0.54 0.59 0.59
C VAL A 72 1.71 -0.34 0.37
N GLY A 73 1.56 -1.21 -0.59
CA GLY A 73 2.60 -2.14 -0.97
C GLY A 73 2.27 -2.87 -2.26
N THR A 74 2.71 -4.11 -2.34
CA THR A 74 2.56 -4.96 -3.52
C THR A 74 1.94 -6.27 -3.11
N THR A 75 1.03 -6.78 -3.93
CA THR A 75 0.50 -8.15 -3.88
C THR A 75 0.87 -8.87 -5.17
N LYS A 76 1.00 -10.19 -5.14
CA LYS A 76 1.11 -11.00 -6.35
C LYS A 76 -0.07 -11.96 -6.48
N ASP A 77 -0.51 -12.15 -7.70
CA ASP A 77 -1.50 -13.17 -8.01
C ASP A 77 -0.88 -14.57 -8.17
N ILE A 78 -1.70 -15.57 -8.48
CA ILE A 78 -1.25 -16.96 -8.70
C ILE A 78 -0.29 -17.13 -9.89
N ASN A 79 -0.24 -16.15 -10.81
CA ASN A 79 0.69 -16.12 -11.95
C ASN A 79 1.95 -15.31 -11.64
N SER A 80 2.14 -14.89 -10.39
CA SER A 80 3.23 -14.03 -9.92
C SER A 80 3.23 -12.63 -10.54
N VAL A 81 2.09 -12.16 -11.05
CA VAL A 81 1.93 -10.77 -11.52
C VAL A 81 1.70 -9.88 -10.30
N ALA A 82 2.47 -8.81 -10.21
CA ALA A 82 2.44 -7.88 -9.10
C ALA A 82 1.46 -6.72 -9.35
N ASP A 83 0.59 -6.45 -8.39
CA ASP A 83 -0.33 -5.31 -8.38
C ASP A 83 -0.11 -4.46 -7.12
N ILE A 84 -0.54 -3.21 -7.15
CA ILE A 84 -0.51 -2.34 -5.97
C ILE A 84 -1.60 -2.79 -4.99
N ALA A 85 -1.23 -3.00 -3.74
CA ALA A 85 -2.15 -3.31 -2.65
C ALA A 85 -2.21 -2.16 -1.64
N VAL A 86 -3.41 -1.80 -1.21
CA VAL A 86 -3.66 -0.76 -0.19
C VAL A 86 -4.57 -1.34 0.88
N ALA A 87 -4.22 -1.15 2.15
CA ALA A 87 -5.10 -1.46 3.27
C ALA A 87 -5.25 -0.27 4.19
N ARG A 88 -6.44 -0.14 4.81
CA ARG A 88 -6.65 0.80 5.90
C ARG A 88 -7.08 0.05 7.14
N TYR A 89 -6.44 0.39 8.26
CA TYR A 89 -6.73 -0.17 9.58
C TYR A 89 -7.28 0.90 10.52
N ASN A 90 -8.14 0.47 11.43
CA ASN A 90 -8.54 1.23 12.59
C ASN A 90 -7.38 1.36 13.59
N THR A 91 -7.55 2.19 14.61
CA THR A 91 -6.54 2.42 15.65
C THR A 91 -6.20 1.17 16.48
N ASP A 92 -7.06 0.17 16.49
CA ASP A 92 -6.86 -1.12 17.17
C ASP A 92 -6.21 -2.20 16.30
N GLY A 93 -5.92 -1.90 15.01
CA GLY A 93 -5.33 -2.82 14.06
C GLY A 93 -6.34 -3.68 13.28
N SER A 94 -7.63 -3.57 13.53
CA SER A 94 -8.66 -4.18 12.70
C SER A 94 -8.76 -3.48 11.34
N LEU A 95 -9.18 -4.19 10.27
CA LEU A 95 -9.45 -3.57 8.98
C LEU A 95 -10.61 -2.58 9.08
N ASP A 96 -10.46 -1.39 8.48
CA ASP A 96 -11.53 -0.41 8.35
C ASP A 96 -12.46 -0.81 7.19
N THR A 97 -13.54 -1.50 7.51
CA THR A 97 -14.51 -2.01 6.52
C THR A 97 -15.23 -0.93 5.72
N GLY A 98 -15.14 0.34 6.14
CA GLY A 98 -15.64 1.50 5.38
C GLY A 98 -14.70 1.98 4.26
N PHE A 99 -13.50 1.39 4.13
CA PHE A 99 -12.55 1.70 3.07
C PHE A 99 -12.62 0.65 1.97
N ALA A 100 -12.76 1.11 0.73
CA ALA A 100 -12.76 0.27 -0.48
C ALA A 100 -13.59 -1.02 -0.33
N SER A 101 -12.98 -2.18 -0.51
CA SER A 101 -13.63 -3.48 -0.30
C SER A 101 -13.19 -4.07 1.03
N GLN A 102 -13.99 -3.87 2.09
CA GLN A 102 -13.71 -4.41 3.43
C GLN A 102 -12.31 -4.06 3.97
N GLY A 103 -11.87 -2.81 3.74
CA GLY A 103 -10.58 -2.31 4.20
C GLY A 103 -9.41 -2.53 3.26
N ARG A 104 -9.64 -3.10 2.07
CA ARG A 104 -8.61 -3.50 1.11
C ARG A 104 -8.91 -3.01 -0.29
N LEU A 105 -7.86 -2.66 -1.05
CA LEU A 105 -7.93 -2.27 -2.44
C LEU A 105 -6.73 -2.87 -3.19
N THR A 106 -6.97 -3.45 -4.35
CA THR A 106 -5.94 -3.82 -5.32
C THR A 106 -6.09 -2.95 -6.55
N LEU A 107 -4.98 -2.42 -7.08
CA LEU A 107 -4.95 -1.58 -8.26
C LEU A 107 -4.01 -2.21 -9.28
N ASP A 108 -4.58 -2.48 -10.44
CA ASP A 108 -3.88 -2.86 -11.68
C ASP A 108 -3.73 -1.59 -12.53
N LEU A 109 -2.51 -1.24 -12.87
CA LEU A 109 -2.18 -0.08 -13.72
C LEU A 109 -1.93 -0.48 -15.17
N SER A 110 -2.08 -1.75 -15.51
CA SER A 110 -1.79 -2.27 -16.85
C SER A 110 -2.39 -1.42 -17.94
N VAL A 111 -1.58 -1.13 -18.97
CA VAL A 111 -1.96 -0.38 -20.16
C VAL A 111 -1.95 -1.33 -21.33
N GLY A 112 -3.13 -1.61 -21.88
CA GLY A 112 -3.28 -2.55 -22.99
C GLY A 112 -3.85 -3.91 -22.57
N GLU A 113 -3.58 -4.97 -23.35
CA GLU A 113 -4.20 -6.28 -23.18
C GLU A 113 -3.47 -7.22 -22.22
N ALA A 114 -2.18 -6.99 -21.93
CA ALA A 114 -1.40 -7.84 -21.05
C ALA A 114 -1.25 -7.22 -19.67
N ARG A 115 -1.52 -8.00 -18.64
CA ARG A 115 -1.22 -7.62 -17.25
C ARG A 115 0.29 -7.59 -17.06
N THR A 116 0.78 -6.52 -16.45
CA THR A 116 2.19 -6.26 -16.15
C THR A 116 2.35 -6.01 -14.67
N ASN A 117 3.60 -6.00 -14.20
CA ASN A 117 3.86 -5.76 -12.78
C ASN A 117 3.74 -4.29 -12.44
N ASP A 118 3.06 -4.02 -11.33
CA ASP A 118 2.86 -2.69 -10.76
C ASP A 118 3.38 -2.63 -9.33
N TYR A 119 4.19 -1.64 -9.01
CA TYR A 119 4.86 -1.54 -7.72
C TYR A 119 4.63 -0.17 -7.08
N ALA A 120 4.03 -0.16 -5.88
CA ALA A 120 3.95 1.06 -5.09
C ALA A 120 5.32 1.42 -4.50
N THR A 121 5.64 2.71 -4.55
CA THR A 121 6.92 3.26 -4.07
C THR A 121 6.75 4.31 -2.97
N GLY A 122 5.64 5.06 -2.97
CA GLY A 122 5.37 6.10 -1.98
C GLY A 122 3.91 6.20 -1.60
N LEU A 123 3.65 6.85 -0.46
CA LEU A 123 2.31 7.09 0.09
C LEU A 123 2.30 8.40 0.84
N ALA A 124 1.40 9.31 0.48
CA ALA A 124 1.19 10.58 1.14
C ALA A 124 -0.28 10.94 1.26
N LEU A 125 -0.59 11.90 2.11
CA LEU A 125 -1.93 12.48 2.25
C LEU A 125 -1.96 13.89 1.66
N GLN A 126 -2.97 14.19 0.87
CA GLN A 126 -3.28 15.52 0.37
C GLN A 126 -4.65 15.94 0.91
N GLY A 127 -4.68 16.54 2.09
CA GLY A 127 -5.92 16.74 2.83
C GLY A 127 -6.56 15.40 3.19
N ASP A 128 -7.77 15.14 2.71
CA ASP A 128 -8.50 13.88 2.88
C ASP A 128 -8.20 12.85 1.77
N LYS A 129 -7.44 13.25 0.74
CA LYS A 129 -7.08 12.39 -0.39
C LYS A 129 -5.84 11.57 -0.08
N ILE A 130 -5.74 10.42 -0.73
CA ILE A 130 -4.60 9.51 -0.61
C ILE A 130 -3.85 9.57 -1.94
N VAL A 131 -2.55 9.88 -1.88
CA VAL A 131 -1.68 9.94 -3.05
C VAL A 131 -0.65 8.82 -2.98
N ILE A 132 -0.56 8.04 -4.05
CA ILE A 132 0.35 6.91 -4.16
C ILE A 132 1.26 7.15 -5.36
N SER A 133 2.57 7.10 -5.17
CA SER A 133 3.53 6.98 -6.26
C SER A 133 3.82 5.51 -6.53
N ALA A 134 4.02 5.20 -7.80
CA ALA A 134 4.23 3.83 -8.26
C ALA A 134 5.03 3.82 -9.58
N TYR A 135 5.39 2.63 -10.01
CA TYR A 135 5.74 2.40 -11.40
C TYR A 135 4.99 1.17 -11.93
N ALA A 136 4.66 1.22 -13.22
CA ALA A 136 4.03 0.14 -13.96
C ALA A 136 4.99 -0.37 -15.03
N GLU A 137 5.27 -1.67 -15.05
CA GLU A 137 6.05 -2.29 -16.13
C GLU A 137 5.17 -2.38 -17.38
N GLY A 138 5.74 -2.07 -18.55
CA GLY A 138 5.07 -2.19 -19.84
C GLY A 138 5.51 -3.43 -20.60
N ASN A 139 4.72 -3.86 -21.57
CA ASN A 139 5.01 -5.02 -22.43
C ASN A 139 6.32 -4.90 -23.23
N SER A 140 6.84 -3.69 -23.40
CA SER A 140 8.10 -3.39 -24.09
C SER A 140 9.35 -3.57 -23.21
N GLY A 141 9.17 -3.99 -21.94
CA GLY A 141 10.27 -4.05 -20.96
C GLY A 141 10.66 -2.71 -20.38
N TYR A 142 9.87 -1.66 -20.62
CA TYR A 142 10.06 -0.33 -20.03
C TYR A 142 9.04 -0.12 -18.90
N ALA A 143 9.42 0.65 -17.88
CA ALA A 143 8.53 1.05 -16.83
C ALA A 143 8.08 2.50 -17.01
N SER A 144 6.84 2.79 -16.63
CA SER A 144 6.30 4.15 -16.57
C SER A 144 6.12 4.57 -15.12
N ALA A 145 6.49 5.81 -14.80
CA ALA A 145 6.16 6.40 -13.51
C ALA A 145 4.64 6.62 -13.42
N ALA A 146 4.07 6.28 -12.28
CA ALA A 146 2.64 6.41 -12.02
C ALA A 146 2.37 7.24 -10.78
N LEU A 147 1.32 8.04 -10.83
CA LEU A 147 0.76 8.73 -9.68
C LEU A 147 -0.73 8.44 -9.62
N ILE A 148 -1.20 7.98 -8.48
CA ILE A 148 -2.59 7.62 -8.24
C ILE A 148 -3.12 8.51 -7.12
N ARG A 149 -4.33 9.04 -7.28
CA ARG A 149 -5.04 9.71 -6.20
C ARG A 149 -6.36 9.01 -5.92
N LEU A 150 -6.56 8.67 -4.65
CA LEU A 150 -7.78 8.08 -4.14
C LEU A 150 -8.53 9.10 -3.27
N THR A 151 -9.85 8.93 -3.23
CA THR A 151 -10.70 9.59 -2.22
C THR A 151 -10.43 9.00 -0.83
N SER A 152 -10.92 9.64 0.21
CA SER A 152 -10.86 9.12 1.58
C SER A 152 -11.56 7.77 1.77
N SER A 153 -12.47 7.39 0.87
CA SER A 153 -13.13 6.07 0.88
C SER A 153 -12.40 5.00 0.08
N GLY A 154 -11.25 5.32 -0.54
CA GLY A 154 -10.47 4.35 -1.32
C GLY A 154 -10.92 4.17 -2.77
N GLN A 155 -11.72 5.10 -3.31
CA GLN A 155 -12.09 5.10 -4.74
C GLN A 155 -11.10 5.97 -5.53
N LEU A 156 -10.87 5.68 -6.80
CA LEU A 156 -10.11 6.57 -7.68
C LEU A 156 -10.77 7.96 -7.72
N ASP A 157 -9.98 9.00 -7.48
CA ASP A 157 -10.46 10.38 -7.51
C ASP A 157 -10.53 10.88 -8.96
N SER A 158 -11.73 10.81 -9.56
CA SER A 158 -11.95 11.20 -10.96
C SER A 158 -11.61 12.65 -11.28
N SER A 159 -11.50 13.52 -10.26
CA SER A 159 -11.04 14.92 -10.44
C SER A 159 -9.52 15.04 -10.65
N PHE A 160 -8.77 13.96 -10.45
CA PHE A 160 -7.34 13.91 -10.68
C PHE A 160 -7.04 13.26 -12.04
N ALA A 161 -6.33 13.97 -12.90
CA ALA A 161 -5.89 13.51 -14.23
C ALA A 161 -7.00 12.85 -15.08
N GLY A 162 -8.27 13.22 -14.85
CA GLY A 162 -9.43 12.72 -15.59
C GLY A 162 -9.83 11.27 -15.27
N GLY A 163 -9.22 10.64 -14.27
CA GLY A 163 -9.55 9.24 -13.94
C GLY A 163 -8.90 8.71 -12.66
N GLY A 164 -8.27 9.59 -11.88
CA GLY A 164 -7.64 9.21 -10.60
C GLY A 164 -6.22 8.66 -10.73
N LYS A 165 -5.72 8.47 -11.94
CA LYS A 165 -4.35 7.98 -12.18
C LYS A 165 -3.72 8.65 -13.40
N VAL A 166 -2.40 8.84 -13.36
CA VAL A 166 -1.59 9.25 -14.49
C VAL A 166 -0.38 8.35 -14.58
N LEU A 167 -0.08 7.90 -15.79
CA LEU A 167 1.12 7.17 -16.13
C LEU A 167 1.94 8.04 -17.08
N THR A 168 3.23 8.19 -16.81
CA THR A 168 4.13 9.04 -17.59
C THR A 168 5.38 8.24 -17.93
N ASN A 169 5.62 8.07 -19.22
CA ASN A 169 6.90 7.60 -19.74
C ASN A 169 7.67 8.83 -20.27
N ILE A 170 8.75 9.20 -19.59
CA ILE A 170 9.50 10.44 -19.85
C ILE A 170 10.64 10.17 -20.83
N SER A 171 11.31 9.03 -20.67
CA SER A 171 12.57 8.76 -21.36
C SER A 171 12.45 7.76 -22.52
N GLY A 172 11.31 7.07 -22.63
CA GLY A 172 11.19 5.90 -23.52
C GLY A 172 12.01 4.70 -23.02
N ALA A 173 12.40 4.72 -21.74
CA ALA A 173 13.15 3.68 -21.05
C ALA A 173 12.51 3.38 -19.67
N TYR A 174 13.33 3.10 -18.65
CA TYR A 174 12.82 2.89 -17.28
C TYR A 174 12.59 4.22 -16.56
N ASP A 175 11.33 4.57 -16.33
CA ASP A 175 10.93 5.71 -15.50
C ASP A 175 10.30 5.18 -14.21
N THR A 176 10.89 5.48 -13.06
CA THR A 176 10.38 5.04 -11.76
C THR A 176 10.15 6.22 -10.84
N GLY A 177 8.98 6.28 -10.22
CA GLY A 177 8.73 7.18 -9.08
C GLY A 177 9.20 6.51 -7.79
N TRP A 178 10.08 7.17 -7.01
CA TRP A 178 10.65 6.55 -5.81
C TRP A 178 9.89 6.86 -4.53
N ASP A 179 9.35 8.07 -4.39
CA ASP A 179 8.60 8.44 -3.18
C ASP A 179 7.68 9.64 -3.40
N VAL A 180 6.72 9.82 -2.50
CA VAL A 180 5.85 11.00 -2.37
C VAL A 180 5.69 11.31 -0.87
N HIS A 181 5.81 12.60 -0.51
CA HIS A 181 5.73 13.11 0.87
C HIS A 181 4.61 14.11 1.04
#